data_eda1eaf065d929c43de3ae2946ce4ee7
#
_entry.id   eda1eaf065d929c43de3ae2946ce4ee7
#
_cell.length_a   1.000
_cell.length_b   1.000
_cell.length_c   1.000
_cell.angle_alpha   90.00
_cell.angle_beta   90.00
_cell.angle_gamma   90.00
#
_symmetry.space_group_name_H-M   'P 1'
#
loop_
_entity.id
_entity.type
_entity.pdbx_description
1 polymer ?
#
loop_
_entity_poly.entity_id
_entity_poly.type
_entity_poly.pdbx_seq_one_letter_code
_entity_poly.pdbx_strand_id
1 'polypeptide(L)'
;MAFGLGAAEVQVAITDGGNGLERVLRQNVSDALQFVLGYWHEVERLHKLAGLLHAGDSAAAATWVGRAKGILWEQGGRALLRHLRGIRLPAGAAQELAAELRRRIASYEENGHRADYPGYRARGWDGGSGPTEAGCKVLQGRLQGAGMRWGVSGSEQVGALKALYASGEGLWDAVWAQPQRPAA
;
A
#
# COMPACT_ATOMS: atom_id res chain seq x y z
N MET A 1 9.03 -18.11 -16.20
CA MET A 1 7.62 -18.05 -16.63
C MET A 1 7.11 -16.65 -16.35
N ALA A 2 6.69 -15.94 -17.36
CA ALA A 2 5.96 -14.68 -17.16
C ALA A 2 4.54 -15.05 -16.73
N PHE A 3 4.12 -14.61 -15.56
CA PHE A 3 2.78 -14.86 -14.98
C PHE A 3 1.64 -14.16 -15.73
N GLY A 4 1.71 -14.04 -17.05
CA GLY A 4 0.69 -13.36 -17.85
C GLY A 4 0.65 -11.83 -17.70
N LEU A 5 1.46 -11.24 -16.78
CA LEU A 5 1.52 -9.80 -16.57
C LEU A 5 1.85 -9.03 -17.85
N GLY A 6 2.70 -9.59 -18.72
CA GLY A 6 3.04 -8.96 -20.00
C GLY A 6 1.91 -8.92 -21.03
N ALA A 7 0.84 -9.70 -20.82
CA ALA A 7 -0.36 -9.71 -21.67
C ALA A 7 -1.48 -8.84 -21.10
N ALA A 8 -1.33 -8.28 -19.89
CA ALA A 8 -2.33 -7.41 -19.30
C ALA A 8 -2.32 -6.04 -20.01
N GLU A 9 -3.51 -5.55 -20.39
CA GLU A 9 -3.68 -4.25 -21.03
C GLU A 9 -3.24 -3.11 -20.09
N VAL A 10 -3.49 -3.26 -18.79
CA VAL A 10 -3.08 -2.31 -17.76
C VAL A 10 -2.52 -3.08 -16.55
N GLN A 11 -1.40 -2.60 -16.04
CA GLN A 11 -0.76 -3.15 -14.84
C GLN A 11 -0.79 -2.08 -13.74
N VAL A 12 -1.39 -2.42 -12.59
CA VAL A 12 -1.56 -1.51 -11.46
C VAL A 12 -0.79 -2.05 -10.25
N ALA A 13 0.01 -1.18 -9.63
CA ALA A 13 0.69 -1.45 -8.38
C ALA A 13 0.11 -0.57 -7.27
N ILE A 14 -0.48 -1.18 -6.25
CA ILE A 14 -0.99 -0.47 -5.08
C ILE A 14 0.09 -0.49 -4.01
N THR A 15 0.55 0.68 -3.58
CA THR A 15 1.64 0.83 -2.61
C THR A 15 1.27 1.81 -1.51
N ASP A 16 2.00 1.78 -0.40
CA ASP A 16 1.86 2.73 0.71
C ASP A 16 2.57 4.07 0.48
N GLY A 17 3.18 4.26 -0.69
CA GLY A 17 3.98 5.44 -1.01
C GLY A 17 5.37 5.45 -0.35
N GLY A 18 5.83 4.31 0.18
CA GLY A 18 7.17 4.16 0.75
C GLY A 18 8.27 4.30 -0.30
N ASN A 19 9.41 4.86 0.13
CA ASN A 19 10.55 5.12 -0.73
C ASN A 19 11.20 3.84 -1.25
N GLY A 20 11.46 3.79 -2.54
CA GLY A 20 12.24 2.73 -3.19
C GLY A 20 11.45 1.56 -3.76
N LEU A 21 10.24 1.26 -3.26
CA LEU A 21 9.43 0.15 -3.76
C LEU A 21 9.04 0.34 -5.24
N GLU A 22 8.67 1.56 -5.62
CA GLU A 22 8.37 1.88 -7.02
C GLU A 22 9.53 1.54 -7.96
N ARG A 23 10.74 1.95 -7.59
CA ARG A 23 11.93 1.65 -8.38
C ARG A 23 12.14 0.14 -8.52
N VAL A 24 12.01 -0.60 -7.43
CA VAL A 24 12.15 -2.07 -7.43
C VAL A 24 11.08 -2.71 -8.32
N LEU A 25 9.84 -2.27 -8.21
CA LEU A 25 8.75 -2.81 -9.03
C LEU A 25 8.92 -2.48 -10.52
N ARG A 26 9.33 -1.26 -10.87
CA ARG A 26 9.63 -0.91 -12.26
C ARG A 26 10.75 -1.77 -12.83
N GLN A 27 11.84 -1.93 -12.08
CA GLN A 27 13.00 -2.70 -12.54
C GLN A 27 12.73 -4.21 -12.67
N ASN A 28 11.84 -4.78 -11.84
CA ASN A 28 11.66 -6.22 -11.77
C ASN A 28 10.34 -6.73 -12.34
N VAL A 29 9.36 -5.85 -12.53
CA VAL A 29 8.02 -6.21 -13.02
C VAL A 29 7.74 -5.54 -14.36
N SER A 30 7.61 -4.23 -14.39
CA SER A 30 7.34 -3.49 -15.63
C SER A 30 7.51 -1.98 -15.42
N ASP A 31 8.09 -1.29 -16.41
CA ASP A 31 8.13 0.18 -16.46
C ASP A 31 6.74 0.79 -16.71
N ALA A 32 5.81 0.03 -17.29
CA ALA A 32 4.45 0.46 -17.61
C ALA A 32 3.51 0.48 -16.40
N LEU A 33 3.97 0.07 -15.20
CA LEU A 33 3.17 0.04 -13.99
C LEU A 33 2.54 1.41 -13.67
N GLN A 34 1.23 1.39 -13.44
CA GLN A 34 0.48 2.51 -12.88
C GLN A 34 0.49 2.39 -11.35
N PHE A 35 0.97 3.43 -10.66
CA PHE A 35 1.05 3.40 -9.20
C PHE A 35 -0.16 4.05 -8.57
N VAL A 36 -0.79 3.33 -7.66
CA VAL A 36 -1.92 3.77 -6.85
C VAL A 36 -1.47 3.81 -5.39
N LEU A 37 -1.76 4.90 -4.70
CA LEU A 37 -1.54 5.01 -3.27
C LEU A 37 -2.64 4.23 -2.53
N GLY A 38 -2.27 3.34 -1.60
CA GLY A 38 -3.20 2.49 -0.88
C GLY A 38 -4.16 3.31 0.00
N TYR A 39 -5.46 3.30 -0.31
CA TYR A 39 -6.47 4.11 0.37
C TYR A 39 -6.51 3.92 1.88
N TRP A 40 -6.44 2.67 2.35
CA TRP A 40 -6.55 2.37 3.77
C TRP A 40 -5.35 2.86 4.57
N HIS A 41 -4.15 2.82 4.02
CA HIS A 41 -2.97 3.42 4.63
C HIS A 41 -3.09 4.95 4.75
N GLU A 42 -3.68 5.60 3.75
CA GLU A 42 -3.95 7.03 3.85
C GLU A 42 -5.00 7.33 4.91
N VAL A 43 -6.04 6.51 5.02
CA VAL A 43 -7.06 6.64 6.08
C VAL A 43 -6.45 6.50 7.48
N GLU A 44 -5.56 5.53 7.71
CA GLU A 44 -4.84 5.38 8.99
C GLU A 44 -4.03 6.64 9.33
N ARG A 45 -3.35 7.20 8.34
CA ARG A 45 -2.58 8.44 8.48
C ARG A 45 -3.47 9.64 8.81
N LEU A 46 -4.67 9.71 8.24
CA LEU A 46 -5.67 10.72 8.57
C LEU A 46 -6.20 10.56 9.99
N HIS A 47 -6.42 9.34 10.47
CA HIS A 47 -6.80 9.07 11.86
C HIS A 47 -5.73 9.56 12.83
N LYS A 48 -4.45 9.31 12.53
CA LYS A 48 -3.34 9.81 13.37
C LYS A 48 -3.34 11.33 13.45
N LEU A 49 -3.46 12.02 12.32
CA LEU A 49 -3.52 13.48 12.29
C LEU A 49 -4.72 14.02 13.05
N ALA A 50 -5.91 13.41 12.89
CA ALA A 50 -7.13 13.79 13.56
C ALA A 50 -7.03 13.68 15.09
N GLY A 51 -6.40 12.61 15.59
CA GLY A 51 -6.13 12.41 17.01
C GLY A 51 -5.26 13.52 17.61
N LEU A 52 -4.32 14.07 16.82
CA LEU A 52 -3.50 15.21 17.23
C LEU A 52 -4.24 16.55 17.11
N LEU A 53 -5.05 16.73 16.06
CA LEU A 53 -5.84 17.96 15.84
C LEU A 53 -6.93 18.16 16.89
N HIS A 54 -7.53 17.07 17.36
CA HIS A 54 -8.66 17.05 18.26
C HIS A 54 -8.33 16.25 19.53
N ALA A 55 -7.14 16.47 20.08
CA ALA A 55 -6.69 15.77 21.28
C ALA A 55 -7.71 15.93 22.43
N GLY A 56 -8.20 14.78 22.94
CA GLY A 56 -9.23 14.76 23.98
C GLY A 56 -10.69 14.82 23.49
N ASP A 57 -10.94 15.04 22.19
CA ASP A 57 -12.28 15.02 21.59
C ASP A 57 -12.36 13.98 20.44
N SER A 58 -12.73 12.77 20.82
CA SER A 58 -12.86 11.66 19.86
C SER A 58 -13.99 11.87 18.84
N ALA A 59 -15.06 12.59 19.20
CA ALA A 59 -16.19 12.86 18.32
C ALA A 59 -15.81 13.87 17.23
N ALA A 60 -15.11 14.94 17.60
CA ALA A 60 -14.56 15.91 16.65
C ALA A 60 -13.52 15.24 15.73
N ALA A 61 -12.63 14.40 16.28
CA ALA A 61 -11.67 13.64 15.49
C ALA A 61 -12.35 12.73 14.45
N ALA A 62 -13.36 11.97 14.86
CA ALA A 62 -14.12 11.10 13.96
C ALA A 62 -14.84 11.90 12.85
N THR A 63 -15.45 13.02 13.20
CA THR A 63 -16.10 13.92 12.24
C THR A 63 -15.12 14.47 11.21
N TRP A 64 -13.95 14.92 11.66
CA TRP A 64 -12.90 15.43 10.79
C TRP A 64 -12.39 14.34 9.83
N VAL A 65 -12.13 13.12 10.36
CA VAL A 65 -11.72 11.98 9.52
C VAL A 65 -12.78 11.65 8.48
N GLY A 66 -14.06 11.62 8.88
CA GLY A 66 -15.17 11.38 7.94
C GLY A 66 -15.15 12.35 6.76
N ARG A 67 -14.97 13.65 7.04
CA ARG A 67 -14.83 14.69 6.02
C ARG A 67 -13.59 14.49 5.14
N ALA A 68 -12.42 14.27 5.74
CA ALA A 68 -11.16 14.10 5.02
C ALA A 68 -11.19 12.85 4.11
N LYS A 69 -11.76 11.74 4.59
CA LYS A 69 -12.02 10.52 3.80
C LYS A 69 -12.94 10.79 2.62
N GLY A 70 -14.03 11.53 2.84
CA GLY A 70 -14.95 11.92 1.77
C GLY A 70 -14.26 12.74 0.68
N ILE A 71 -13.46 13.75 1.07
CA ILE A 71 -12.66 14.55 0.12
C ILE A 71 -11.69 13.63 -0.66
N LEU A 72 -10.96 12.78 0.03
CA LEU A 72 -9.99 11.88 -0.59
C LEU A 72 -10.67 10.93 -1.59
N TRP A 73 -11.77 10.32 -1.19
CA TRP A 73 -12.49 9.33 -1.99
C TRP A 73 -13.21 9.92 -3.21
N GLU A 74 -13.88 11.08 -3.01
CA GLU A 74 -14.72 11.70 -4.04
C GLU A 74 -13.97 12.70 -4.94
N GLN A 75 -12.87 13.28 -4.44
CA GLN A 75 -12.17 14.38 -5.13
C GLN A 75 -10.68 14.11 -5.32
N GLY A 76 -10.15 13.05 -4.70
CA GLY A 76 -8.76 12.62 -4.84
C GLY A 76 -7.75 13.40 -3.99
N GLY A 77 -6.48 12.96 -4.09
CA GLY A 77 -5.38 13.46 -3.24
C GLY A 77 -5.06 14.94 -3.41
N ARG A 78 -5.26 15.51 -4.60
CA ARG A 78 -5.04 16.96 -4.83
C ARG A 78 -6.05 17.81 -4.07
N ALA A 79 -7.28 17.36 -3.95
CA ALA A 79 -8.31 18.06 -3.18
C ALA A 79 -8.02 17.95 -1.68
N LEU A 80 -7.62 16.79 -1.21
CA LEU A 80 -7.20 16.61 0.18
C LEU A 80 -5.98 17.47 0.52
N LEU A 81 -4.99 17.59 -0.35
CA LEU A 81 -3.84 18.51 -0.16
C LEU A 81 -4.30 19.95 0.07
N ARG A 82 -5.25 20.45 -0.75
CA ARG A 82 -5.81 21.79 -0.54
C ARG A 82 -6.50 21.93 0.81
N HIS A 83 -7.24 20.91 1.23
CA HIS A 83 -7.89 20.87 2.55
C HIS A 83 -6.87 20.91 3.68
N LEU A 84 -5.81 20.10 3.63
CA LEU A 84 -4.75 20.07 4.63
C LEU A 84 -3.99 21.41 4.73
N ARG A 85 -3.69 22.04 3.61
CA ARG A 85 -3.07 23.38 3.56
C ARG A 85 -3.95 24.48 4.15
N GLY A 86 -5.26 24.28 4.15
CA GLY A 86 -6.23 25.18 4.77
C GLY A 86 -6.26 25.12 6.30
N ILE A 87 -5.69 24.10 6.93
CA ILE A 87 -5.69 23.95 8.38
C ILE A 87 -4.82 25.05 9.02
N ARG A 88 -5.41 25.81 9.92
CA ARG A 88 -4.71 26.82 10.73
C ARG A 88 -4.49 26.27 12.12
N LEU A 89 -3.22 26.08 12.49
CA LEU A 89 -2.87 25.67 13.84
C LEU A 89 -2.87 26.90 14.77
N PRO A 90 -3.33 26.76 16.02
CA PRO A 90 -3.26 27.84 17.00
C PRO A 90 -1.81 28.18 17.35
N ALA A 91 -1.59 29.41 17.81
CA ALA A 91 -0.28 29.79 18.37
C ALA A 91 0.02 28.88 19.58
N GLY A 92 1.22 28.28 19.59
CA GLY A 92 1.60 27.32 20.62
C GLY A 92 1.09 25.88 20.41
N ALA A 93 0.59 25.55 19.23
CA ALA A 93 0.25 24.16 18.88
C ALA A 93 1.42 23.21 19.17
N ALA A 94 1.10 22.00 19.64
CA ALA A 94 2.09 20.98 19.95
C ALA A 94 3.03 20.72 18.74
N GLN A 95 4.32 20.62 18.99
CA GLN A 95 5.33 20.40 17.95
C GLN A 95 5.03 19.15 17.13
N GLU A 96 4.54 18.09 17.78
CA GLU A 96 4.16 16.84 17.13
C GLU A 96 3.03 17.04 16.11
N LEU A 97 1.98 17.79 16.46
CA LEU A 97 0.88 18.13 15.57
C LEU A 97 1.39 18.90 14.34
N ALA A 98 2.19 19.93 14.57
CA ALA A 98 2.74 20.73 13.47
C ALA A 98 3.66 19.89 12.56
N ALA A 99 4.43 18.98 13.13
CA ALA A 99 5.29 18.08 12.37
C ALA A 99 4.46 17.07 11.56
N GLU A 100 3.41 16.48 12.14
CA GLU A 100 2.55 15.53 11.44
C GLU A 100 1.78 16.20 10.30
N LEU A 101 1.23 17.39 10.51
CA LEU A 101 0.55 18.15 9.45
C LEU A 101 1.50 18.46 8.29
N ARG A 102 2.71 18.95 8.57
CA ARG A 102 3.73 19.18 7.52
C ARG A 102 4.07 17.89 6.77
N ARG A 103 4.23 16.77 7.49
CA ARG A 103 4.53 15.47 6.88
C ARG A 103 3.40 15.02 5.93
N ARG A 104 2.13 15.22 6.33
CA ARG A 104 0.99 14.88 5.46
C ARG A 104 0.94 15.77 4.23
N ILE A 105 1.14 17.07 4.38
CA ILE A 105 1.21 18.01 3.26
C ILE A 105 2.31 17.59 2.27
N ALA A 106 3.53 17.38 2.74
CA ALA A 106 4.65 16.96 1.91
C ALA A 106 4.38 15.62 1.19
N SER A 107 3.78 14.65 1.89
CA SER A 107 3.40 13.36 1.30
C SER A 107 2.42 13.53 0.14
N TYR A 108 1.41 14.40 0.26
CA TYR A 108 0.45 14.65 -0.83
C TYR A 108 0.99 15.59 -1.91
N GLU A 109 1.98 16.43 -1.63
CA GLU A 109 2.72 17.17 -2.66
C GLU A 109 3.47 16.21 -3.59
N GLU A 110 4.11 15.21 -3.02
CA GLU A 110 4.89 14.22 -3.75
C GLU A 110 3.98 13.15 -4.40
N ASN A 111 3.07 12.57 -3.65
CA ASN A 111 2.31 11.37 -4.05
C ASN A 111 0.83 11.62 -4.37
N GLY A 112 0.32 12.84 -4.24
CA GLY A 112 -1.11 13.13 -4.43
C GLY A 112 -1.64 12.82 -5.83
N HIS A 113 -0.77 12.75 -6.82
CA HIS A 113 -1.12 12.32 -8.19
C HIS A 113 -1.46 10.82 -8.28
N ARG A 114 -1.00 10.01 -7.30
CA ARG A 114 -1.30 8.58 -7.17
C ARG A 114 -2.53 8.30 -6.31
N ALA A 115 -3.27 9.33 -5.91
CA ALA A 115 -4.48 9.24 -5.11
C ALA A 115 -5.70 9.79 -5.87
N ASP A 116 -5.79 9.47 -7.17
CA ASP A 116 -6.95 9.81 -8.03
C ASP A 116 -8.03 8.72 -7.91
N TYR A 117 -8.54 8.49 -6.69
CA TYR A 117 -9.54 7.44 -6.45
C TYR A 117 -10.81 7.58 -7.29
N PRO A 118 -11.34 8.79 -7.58
CA PRO A 118 -12.45 8.92 -8.54
C PRO A 118 -12.11 8.36 -9.91
N GLY A 119 -10.92 8.70 -10.43
CA GLY A 119 -10.45 8.21 -11.72
C GLY A 119 -10.18 6.71 -11.73
N TYR A 120 -9.68 6.15 -10.63
CA TYR A 120 -9.45 4.70 -10.49
C TYR A 120 -10.76 3.93 -10.48
N ARG A 121 -11.75 4.38 -9.70
CA ARG A 121 -13.09 3.77 -9.70
C ARG A 121 -13.75 3.80 -11.08
N ALA A 122 -13.62 4.89 -11.80
CA ALA A 122 -14.16 5.01 -13.16
C ALA A 122 -13.51 4.01 -14.14
N ARG A 123 -12.27 3.56 -13.86
CA ARG A 123 -11.54 2.55 -14.65
C ARG A 123 -11.71 1.13 -14.08
N GLY A 124 -12.45 0.93 -13.00
CA GLY A 124 -12.58 -0.35 -12.32
C GLY A 124 -11.32 -0.81 -11.56
N TRP A 125 -10.42 0.13 -11.20
CA TRP A 125 -9.21 -0.21 -10.45
C TRP A 125 -9.49 -0.17 -8.96
N ASP A 126 -8.89 -1.13 -8.24
CA ASP A 126 -8.93 -1.14 -6.78
C ASP A 126 -8.09 0.00 -6.18
N GLY A 127 -8.59 0.57 -5.09
CA GLY A 127 -7.86 1.55 -4.28
C GLY A 127 -7.21 0.95 -3.02
N GLY A 128 -7.39 -0.36 -2.79
CA GLY A 128 -6.93 -1.06 -1.59
C GLY A 128 -5.99 -2.21 -1.89
N SER A 129 -5.04 -2.45 -0.98
CA SER A 129 -4.03 -3.52 -1.04
C SER A 129 -4.48 -4.83 -0.36
N GLY A 130 -5.78 -4.99 -0.09
CA GLY A 130 -6.33 -6.13 0.66
C GLY A 130 -5.84 -7.50 0.19
N PRO A 131 -5.86 -7.84 -1.12
CA PRO A 131 -5.33 -9.11 -1.62
C PRO A 131 -3.83 -9.28 -1.34
N THR A 132 -3.04 -8.21 -1.50
CA THR A 132 -1.60 -8.22 -1.21
C THR A 132 -1.33 -8.42 0.27
N GLU A 133 -2.08 -7.72 1.14
CA GLU A 133 -1.96 -7.86 2.61
C GLU A 133 -2.37 -9.27 3.06
N ALA A 134 -3.43 -9.83 2.50
CA ALA A 134 -3.83 -11.21 2.75
C ALA A 134 -2.72 -12.20 2.33
N GLY A 135 -2.13 -12.02 1.15
CA GLY A 135 -0.98 -12.79 0.67
C GLY A 135 0.24 -12.66 1.59
N CYS A 136 0.57 -11.45 2.03
CA CYS A 136 1.65 -11.22 3.00
C CYS A 136 1.39 -11.96 4.32
N LYS A 137 0.17 -11.94 4.86
CA LYS A 137 -0.19 -12.68 6.09
C LYS A 137 -0.02 -14.19 5.92
N VAL A 138 -0.39 -14.72 4.76
CA VAL A 138 -0.19 -16.16 4.44
C VAL A 138 1.30 -16.53 4.44
N LEU A 139 2.15 -15.70 3.88
CA LEU A 139 3.61 -15.90 3.88
C LEU A 139 4.20 -15.72 5.28
N GLN A 140 3.82 -14.66 5.99
CA GLN A 140 4.27 -14.37 7.36
C GLN A 140 3.93 -15.52 8.32
N GLY A 141 2.72 -16.08 8.25
CA GLY A 141 2.32 -17.21 9.07
C GLY A 141 3.24 -18.43 8.91
N ARG A 142 3.89 -18.60 7.74
CA ARG A 142 4.86 -19.68 7.50
C ARG A 142 6.28 -19.32 7.97
N LEU A 143 6.64 -18.05 7.95
CA LEU A 143 8.02 -17.61 8.18
C LEU A 143 8.25 -17.02 9.58
N GLN A 144 7.20 -16.47 10.20
CA GLN A 144 7.28 -15.71 11.45
C GLN A 144 6.55 -16.39 12.62
N GLY A 145 6.34 -17.71 12.55
CA GLY A 145 5.79 -18.47 13.68
C GLY A 145 6.70 -18.46 14.91
N ALA A 146 6.11 -18.60 16.09
CA ALA A 146 6.85 -18.62 17.36
C ALA A 146 7.96 -19.69 17.33
N GLY A 147 9.19 -19.30 17.68
CA GLY A 147 10.36 -20.18 17.70
C GLY A 147 11.01 -20.43 16.35
N MET A 148 10.46 -19.93 15.25
CA MET A 148 11.07 -20.07 13.93
C MET A 148 12.30 -19.17 13.79
N ARG A 149 13.39 -19.76 13.27
CA ARG A 149 14.62 -19.05 12.92
C ARG A 149 15.05 -19.49 11.53
N TRP A 150 15.34 -18.53 10.68
CA TRP A 150 15.69 -18.78 9.28
C TRP A 150 17.02 -18.11 8.95
N GLY A 151 17.87 -18.80 8.20
CA GLY A 151 18.91 -18.14 7.41
C GLY A 151 18.28 -17.45 6.20
N VAL A 152 18.95 -16.47 5.63
CA VAL A 152 18.44 -15.68 4.48
C VAL A 152 17.97 -16.60 3.34
N SER A 153 18.86 -17.49 2.87
CA SER A 153 18.53 -18.42 1.78
C SER A 153 17.36 -19.35 2.12
N GLY A 154 17.29 -19.87 3.36
CA GLY A 154 16.18 -20.73 3.77
C GLY A 154 14.83 -20.00 3.80
N SER A 155 14.81 -18.76 4.27
CA SER A 155 13.57 -17.95 4.26
C SER A 155 13.11 -17.62 2.85
N GLU A 156 14.01 -17.31 1.93
CA GLU A 156 13.72 -17.04 0.52
C GLU A 156 13.12 -18.28 -0.17
N GLN A 157 13.75 -19.44 0.00
CA GLN A 157 13.30 -20.69 -0.62
C GLN A 157 11.92 -21.13 -0.09
N VAL A 158 11.73 -21.12 1.24
CA VAL A 158 10.44 -21.49 1.85
C VAL A 158 9.37 -20.47 1.52
N GLY A 159 9.71 -19.18 1.47
CA GLY A 159 8.81 -18.11 1.03
C GLY A 159 8.35 -18.31 -0.41
N ALA A 160 9.29 -18.59 -1.33
CA ALA A 160 8.99 -18.86 -2.73
C ALA A 160 8.08 -20.08 -2.92
N LEU A 161 8.37 -21.21 -2.21
CA LEU A 161 7.53 -22.41 -2.25
C LEU A 161 6.13 -22.13 -1.69
N LYS A 162 6.03 -21.37 -0.59
CA LYS A 162 4.73 -21.01 -0.01
C LYS A 162 3.94 -20.08 -0.93
N ALA A 163 4.59 -19.12 -1.57
CA ALA A 163 3.97 -18.24 -2.55
C ALA A 163 3.44 -19.04 -3.75
N LEU A 164 4.24 -19.95 -4.29
CA LEU A 164 3.84 -20.84 -5.39
C LEU A 164 2.61 -21.68 -5.00
N TYR A 165 2.62 -22.31 -3.82
CA TYR A 165 1.50 -23.08 -3.31
C TYR A 165 0.23 -22.24 -3.14
N ALA A 166 0.36 -21.01 -2.61
CA ALA A 166 -0.75 -20.10 -2.37
C ALA A 166 -1.31 -19.47 -3.66
N SER A 167 -0.55 -19.47 -4.75
CA SER A 167 -1.00 -18.93 -6.04
C SER A 167 -2.09 -19.76 -6.71
N GLY A 168 -2.31 -21.02 -6.28
CA GLY A 168 -3.39 -21.87 -6.78
C GLY A 168 -3.30 -22.20 -8.28
N GLU A 169 -4.46 -22.52 -8.87
CA GLU A 169 -4.68 -22.66 -10.32
C GLU A 169 -3.70 -23.59 -11.06
N GLY A 170 -3.23 -24.66 -10.41
CA GLY A 170 -2.34 -25.63 -11.01
C GLY A 170 -0.88 -25.19 -11.18
N LEU A 171 -0.50 -24.00 -10.71
CA LEU A 171 0.90 -23.54 -10.79
C LEU A 171 1.83 -24.44 -9.98
N TRP A 172 1.39 -24.92 -8.82
CA TRP A 172 2.12 -25.88 -8.01
C TRP A 172 2.39 -27.16 -8.80
N ASP A 173 1.33 -27.76 -9.36
CA ASP A 173 1.45 -29.01 -10.12
C ASP A 173 2.26 -28.84 -11.40
N ALA A 174 2.12 -27.71 -12.09
CA ALA A 174 2.89 -27.38 -13.28
C ALA A 174 4.40 -27.30 -13.03
N VAL A 175 4.83 -26.80 -11.86
CA VAL A 175 6.25 -26.78 -11.50
C VAL A 175 6.80 -28.18 -11.27
N TRP A 176 6.04 -29.03 -10.57
CA TRP A 176 6.49 -30.40 -10.27
C TRP A 176 6.35 -31.36 -11.44
N ALA A 177 5.49 -31.08 -12.40
CA ALA A 177 5.38 -31.85 -13.65
C ALA A 177 6.58 -31.63 -14.61
N GLN A 178 7.40 -30.62 -14.40
CA GLN A 178 8.60 -30.37 -15.19
C GLN A 178 9.70 -31.38 -14.83
N PRO A 179 10.44 -31.95 -15.80
CA PRO A 179 11.59 -32.80 -15.51
C PRO A 179 12.58 -32.06 -14.62
N GLN A 180 12.86 -32.61 -13.45
CA GLN A 180 13.83 -32.05 -12.51
C GLN A 180 15.20 -32.04 -13.19
N ARG A 181 15.81 -30.87 -13.32
CA ARG A 181 17.22 -30.79 -13.74
C ARG A 181 18.06 -31.47 -12.64
N PRO A 182 18.96 -32.40 -12.98
CA PRO A 182 19.88 -32.98 -12.00
C PRO A 182 20.64 -31.83 -11.32
N ALA A 183 20.79 -31.93 -10.00
CA ALA A 183 21.66 -31.02 -9.26
C ALA A 183 23.09 -31.12 -9.81
N ALA A 184 23.68 -29.99 -10.14
CA ALA A 184 25.06 -29.90 -10.60
C ALA A 184 26.03 -30.12 -9.45
#